data_52d43b1469aa48961b16cb710018b804
#
_entry.id   52d43b1469aa48961b16cb710018b804
#
_cell.length_a   1.000
_cell.length_b   1.000
_cell.length_c   1.000
_cell.angle_alpha   90.00
_cell.angle_beta   90.00
_cell.angle_gamma   90.00
#
_symmetry.space_group_name_H-M   'P 1'
#
loop_
_entity.id
_entity.type
_entity.pdbx_description
1 polymer ?
#
loop_
_entity_poly.entity_id
_entity_poly.type
_entity_poly.pdbx_seq_one_letter_code
_entity_poly.pdbx_strand_id
1 'polypeptide(L)'
;MGVNQVVRVDLVLQVGTTTQEITVSAAPPLVESQTSSLGTVETEQRIVDLPLNGRNFFQLAFLGPGANQGAQGNGALRGTTDNNRPGISLAVNGLQNFDNNFLLDGVDNNEFGQGTVIVQPAPDAIQELRFEENSMKAEFGRGGASMNLVLKSGTNQLHGGAYEFIRNTVLDARNFFDVSRPPFQRNQFGFFLGGPIKKDRTFIFGDYQGTQIRQGLTFISTVPTALERQGDFSELGTTIYDPYTTNPATGERQVINPSNPVVIPQKRINAVGQNVVNVFPLPNLPGLTYNFLLNPKAVT
;
A
#
# COMPACT_ATOMS: atom_id res chain seq x y z
N MET A 1 17.34 0.83 -26.50
CA MET A 1 16.85 2.21 -26.43
C MET A 1 15.62 2.21 -25.58
N GLY A 2 15.56 3.10 -24.58
CA GLY A 2 14.35 3.23 -23.72
C GLY A 2 13.20 3.89 -24.47
N VAL A 3 11.97 3.70 -23.96
CA VAL A 3 10.79 4.36 -24.53
C VAL A 3 10.90 5.87 -24.34
N ASN A 4 10.57 6.64 -25.37
CA ASN A 4 10.71 8.09 -25.44
C ASN A 4 12.16 8.62 -25.30
N GLN A 5 13.18 7.78 -25.39
CA GLN A 5 14.55 8.22 -25.43
C GLN A 5 14.91 8.72 -26.84
N VAL A 6 15.34 9.97 -26.95
CA VAL A 6 15.87 10.53 -28.20
C VAL A 6 17.39 10.43 -28.14
N VAL A 7 17.94 9.56 -28.97
CA VAL A 7 19.39 9.40 -29.10
C VAL A 7 19.84 10.04 -30.40
N ARG A 8 20.74 11.03 -30.32
CA ARG A 8 21.40 11.60 -31.49
C ARG A 8 22.67 10.80 -31.80
N VAL A 9 22.72 10.23 -33.01
CA VAL A 9 23.91 9.56 -33.51
C VAL A 9 24.41 10.32 -34.72
N ASP A 10 25.54 11.00 -34.57
CA ASP A 10 26.20 11.71 -35.66
C ASP A 10 27.07 10.73 -36.44
N LEU A 11 26.70 10.42 -37.68
CA LEU A 11 27.43 9.52 -38.57
C LEU A 11 28.26 10.33 -39.57
N VAL A 12 29.56 10.12 -39.55
CA VAL A 12 30.45 10.64 -40.57
C VAL A 12 30.63 9.57 -41.65
N LEU A 13 29.96 9.75 -42.77
CA LEU A 13 30.09 8.87 -43.92
C LEU A 13 31.30 9.28 -44.74
N GLN A 14 32.27 8.37 -44.88
CA GLN A 14 33.35 8.53 -45.87
C GLN A 14 32.93 7.81 -47.16
N VAL A 15 33.19 8.44 -48.28
CA VAL A 15 32.94 7.84 -49.61
C VAL A 15 33.91 6.69 -49.82
N GLY A 16 33.41 5.47 -49.66
CA GLY A 16 34.19 4.25 -49.84
C GLY A 16 33.83 3.52 -51.15
N THR A 17 34.66 2.60 -51.57
CA THR A 17 34.42 1.69 -52.68
C THR A 17 33.28 0.73 -52.36
N THR A 18 32.52 0.29 -53.33
CA THR A 18 31.18 -0.33 -53.38
C THR A 18 30.91 -1.60 -52.57
N THR A 19 31.72 -1.95 -51.58
CA THR A 19 31.59 -3.18 -50.79
C THR A 19 32.05 -3.06 -49.34
N GLN A 20 31.70 -1.99 -48.67
CA GLN A 20 31.94 -1.89 -47.22
C GLN A 20 30.62 -1.99 -46.43
N GLU A 21 30.52 -3.05 -45.67
CA GLU A 21 29.51 -3.19 -44.64
C GLU A 21 29.97 -2.37 -43.41
N ILE A 22 29.24 -1.30 -43.11
CA ILE A 22 29.53 -0.46 -41.93
C ILE A 22 28.66 -0.95 -40.81
N THR A 23 29.22 -1.66 -39.85
CA THR A 23 28.55 -1.93 -38.56
C THR A 23 28.69 -0.71 -37.64
N VAL A 24 27.62 0.04 -37.45
CA VAL A 24 27.58 1.15 -36.52
C VAL A 24 27.24 0.62 -35.15
N SER A 25 28.23 0.54 -34.26
CA SER A 25 28.03 0.27 -32.84
C SER A 25 28.22 1.58 -32.06
N ALA A 26 27.12 2.26 -31.79
CA ALA A 26 27.15 3.44 -30.92
C ALA A 26 26.63 3.05 -29.54
N ALA A 27 27.45 3.14 -28.50
CA ALA A 27 26.96 3.14 -27.14
C ALA A 27 26.17 4.45 -26.93
N PRO A 28 24.94 4.40 -26.40
CA PRO A 28 24.18 5.61 -26.10
C PRO A 28 24.98 6.48 -25.14
N PRO A 29 25.01 7.81 -25.35
CA PRO A 29 25.69 8.70 -24.43
C PRO A 29 25.09 8.60 -23.04
N LEU A 30 25.93 8.59 -22.02
CA LEU A 30 25.54 8.54 -20.60
C LEU A 30 24.75 9.79 -20.16
N VAL A 31 24.79 10.85 -20.95
CA VAL A 31 24.09 12.12 -20.71
C VAL A 31 23.10 12.36 -21.84
N GLU A 32 21.83 12.50 -21.53
CA GLU A 32 20.81 12.89 -22.49
C GLU A 32 20.99 14.38 -22.83
N SER A 33 21.45 14.67 -24.03
CA SER A 33 21.68 16.05 -24.52
C SER A 33 20.50 16.59 -25.36
N GLN A 34 19.50 15.77 -25.63
CA GLN A 34 18.37 16.10 -26.51
C GLN A 34 17.09 16.46 -25.77
N THR A 35 17.00 16.18 -24.47
CA THR A 35 15.85 16.52 -23.64
C THR A 35 16.29 17.30 -22.40
N SER A 36 15.43 18.21 -21.93
CA SER A 36 15.59 18.90 -20.65
C SER A 36 14.84 18.21 -19.51
N SER A 37 14.13 17.11 -19.80
CA SER A 37 13.42 16.38 -18.76
C SER A 37 14.40 15.66 -17.85
N LEU A 38 14.17 15.79 -16.54
CA LEU A 38 14.90 15.07 -15.52
C LEU A 38 14.05 13.85 -15.10
N GLY A 39 14.63 12.68 -15.22
CA GLY A 39 13.94 11.46 -14.88
C GLY A 39 14.84 10.23 -14.86
N THR A 40 14.29 9.12 -14.40
CA THR A 40 14.96 7.81 -14.35
C THR A 40 14.20 6.79 -15.19
N VAL A 41 14.97 5.87 -15.78
CA VAL A 41 14.42 4.72 -16.49
C VAL A 41 14.84 3.47 -15.75
N GLU A 42 13.87 2.73 -15.27
CA GLU A 42 14.09 1.44 -14.61
C GLU A 42 13.83 0.30 -15.60
N THR A 43 14.84 -0.51 -15.80
CA THR A 43 14.77 -1.64 -16.72
C THR A 43 14.03 -2.83 -16.08
N GLU A 44 13.53 -3.75 -16.91
CA GLU A 44 12.92 -5.00 -16.47
C GLU A 44 13.69 -5.69 -15.34
N GLN A 45 14.99 -5.86 -15.51
CA GLN A 45 15.84 -6.55 -14.54
C GLN A 45 15.83 -5.84 -13.17
N ARG A 46 15.92 -4.49 -13.14
CA ARG A 46 15.87 -3.74 -11.89
C ARG A 46 14.50 -3.81 -11.22
N ILE A 47 13.41 -3.80 -12.00
CA ILE A 47 12.04 -3.91 -11.50
C ILE A 47 11.80 -5.26 -10.81
N VAL A 48 12.37 -6.34 -11.34
CA VAL A 48 12.20 -7.70 -10.81
C VAL A 48 13.17 -8.00 -9.68
N ASP A 49 14.44 -7.57 -9.78
CA ASP A 49 15.52 -7.95 -8.86
C ASP A 49 15.53 -7.10 -7.57
N LEU A 50 15.01 -5.86 -7.60
CA LEU A 50 15.00 -5.02 -6.41
C LEU A 50 14.00 -5.55 -5.37
N PRO A 51 14.36 -5.53 -4.07
CA PRO A 51 13.53 -6.06 -3.00
C PRO A 51 12.35 -5.13 -2.65
N LEU A 52 11.36 -5.10 -3.50
CA LEU A 52 10.17 -4.27 -3.35
C LEU A 52 9.21 -4.87 -2.32
N ASN A 53 8.76 -4.08 -1.35
CA ASN A 53 7.79 -4.54 -0.36
C ASN A 53 6.46 -4.86 -1.04
N GLY A 54 6.10 -6.14 -1.02
CA GLY A 54 4.89 -6.64 -1.67
C GLY A 54 4.93 -6.55 -3.18
N ARG A 55 6.12 -6.49 -3.79
CA ARG A 55 6.33 -6.37 -5.23
C ARG A 55 5.67 -5.10 -5.82
N ASN A 56 5.65 -4.04 -5.02
CA ASN A 56 5.10 -2.78 -5.46
C ASN A 56 6.18 -1.96 -6.19
N PHE A 57 6.20 -2.03 -7.51
CA PHE A 57 7.18 -1.36 -8.37
C PHE A 57 7.10 0.17 -8.31
N PHE A 58 5.99 0.73 -7.85
CA PHE A 58 5.89 2.17 -7.65
C PHE A 58 6.88 2.70 -6.61
N GLN A 59 7.37 1.84 -5.71
CA GLN A 59 8.42 2.22 -4.76
C GLN A 59 9.71 2.65 -5.45
N LEU A 60 9.92 2.26 -6.69
CA LEU A 60 11.05 2.71 -7.51
C LEU A 60 11.02 4.21 -7.78
N ALA A 61 9.84 4.83 -7.79
CA ALA A 61 9.74 6.28 -7.90
C ALA A 61 10.43 7.03 -6.75
N PHE A 62 10.51 6.41 -5.54
CA PHE A 62 11.20 7.03 -4.40
C PHE A 62 12.73 7.01 -4.53
N LEU A 63 13.28 6.35 -5.54
CA LEU A 63 14.70 6.43 -5.88
C LEU A 63 15.01 7.73 -6.65
N GLY A 64 13.99 8.35 -7.23
CA GLY A 64 14.12 9.61 -7.94
C GLY A 64 14.28 10.81 -7.00
N PRO A 65 15.04 11.85 -7.41
CA PRO A 65 15.21 13.07 -6.63
C PRO A 65 13.87 13.80 -6.46
N GLY A 66 13.62 14.32 -5.27
CA GLY A 66 12.38 15.05 -4.96
C GLY A 66 11.13 14.21 -4.77
N ALA A 67 11.21 12.89 -5.00
CA ALA A 67 10.12 11.97 -4.77
C ALA A 67 10.13 11.48 -3.31
N ASN A 68 8.98 11.57 -2.66
CA ASN A 68 8.81 11.07 -1.30
C ASN A 68 7.41 10.49 -1.11
N GLN A 69 7.26 9.75 -0.02
CA GLN A 69 5.92 9.30 0.37
C GLN A 69 5.12 10.53 0.82
N GLY A 70 4.11 10.88 0.04
CA GLY A 70 3.23 11.99 0.34
C GLY A 70 2.52 11.83 1.68
N ALA A 71 1.93 12.91 2.17
CA ALA A 71 1.12 12.87 3.37
C ALA A 71 0.07 11.77 3.21
N GLN A 72 0.00 10.88 4.18
CA GLN A 72 -1.00 9.81 4.23
C GLN A 72 -2.39 10.39 4.48
N GLY A 73 -2.75 11.36 3.67
CA GLY A 73 -3.86 12.24 3.91
C GLY A 73 -5.09 11.99 3.08
N ASN A 74 -5.01 11.52 1.87
CA ASN A 74 -6.21 11.51 1.01
C ASN A 74 -6.57 10.20 0.32
N GLY A 75 -5.73 9.23 0.25
CA GLY A 75 -6.05 7.92 -0.31
C GLY A 75 -5.62 6.78 0.60
N ALA A 76 -4.50 6.94 1.30
CA ALA A 76 -4.10 6.10 2.43
C ALA A 76 -4.88 6.45 3.70
N LEU A 77 -5.67 7.56 3.67
CA LEU A 77 -6.34 8.18 4.79
C LEU A 77 -7.43 7.41 5.44
N ARG A 78 -7.86 6.42 4.85
CA ARG A 78 -8.86 5.61 5.51
C ARG A 78 -8.30 4.30 5.91
N GLY A 79 -7.17 4.13 6.54
CA GLY A 79 -6.90 2.86 7.20
C GLY A 79 -7.43 1.62 6.44
N THR A 80 -8.01 1.86 5.31
CA THR A 80 -8.23 0.87 4.30
C THR A 80 -6.86 0.68 3.68
N THR A 81 -6.09 -0.12 4.32
CA THR A 81 -5.44 -1.18 3.62
C THR A 81 -6.53 -1.85 2.78
N ASP A 82 -7.06 -1.16 1.80
CA ASP A 82 -7.71 -1.79 0.69
C ASP A 82 -6.60 -2.56 0.02
N ASN A 83 -6.38 -3.77 0.55
CA ASN A 83 -5.34 -4.70 0.14
C ASN A 83 -5.45 -5.06 -1.34
N ASN A 84 -6.52 -4.63 -1.99
CA ASN A 84 -6.78 -4.83 -3.40
C ASN A 84 -6.17 -3.74 -4.30
N ARG A 85 -5.78 -2.60 -3.75
CA ARG A 85 -5.11 -1.53 -4.49
C ARG A 85 -4.03 -0.94 -3.60
N PRO A 86 -2.78 -1.37 -3.73
CA PRO A 86 -1.68 -0.72 -3.04
C PRO A 86 -1.57 0.72 -3.58
N GLY A 87 -2.32 1.61 -2.95
CA GLY A 87 -2.24 3.03 -3.22
C GLY A 87 -0.84 3.51 -2.85
N ILE A 88 -0.21 4.23 -3.76
CA ILE A 88 0.99 4.99 -3.45
C ILE A 88 0.56 6.41 -3.28
N SER A 89 0.80 6.91 -2.10
CA SER A 89 0.86 8.35 -1.91
C SER A 89 2.25 8.79 -2.37
N LEU A 90 2.34 9.30 -3.59
CA LEU A 90 3.57 9.80 -4.19
C LEU A 90 3.50 11.33 -4.24
N ALA A 91 4.37 11.99 -3.50
CA ALA A 91 4.58 13.43 -3.59
C ALA A 91 5.91 13.69 -4.28
N VAL A 92 5.89 14.53 -5.31
CA VAL A 92 7.09 14.89 -6.06
C VAL A 92 7.22 16.41 -6.05
N ASN A 93 8.41 16.90 -5.66
CA ASN A 93 8.71 18.34 -5.59
C ASN A 93 7.71 19.15 -4.75
N GLY A 94 7.14 18.54 -3.71
CA GLY A 94 6.16 19.19 -2.83
C GLY A 94 4.74 19.24 -3.38
N LEU A 95 4.48 18.67 -4.55
CA LEU A 95 3.15 18.56 -5.14
C LEU A 95 2.38 17.36 -4.59
N GLN A 96 1.06 17.37 -4.76
CA GLN A 96 0.20 16.33 -4.24
C GLN A 96 0.13 15.11 -5.16
N ASN A 97 -0.38 14.00 -4.64
CA ASN A 97 -0.54 12.75 -5.39
C ASN A 97 -1.39 12.92 -6.67
N PHE A 98 -2.42 13.75 -6.61
CA PHE A 98 -3.30 14.05 -7.75
C PHE A 98 -2.64 14.82 -8.89
N ASP A 99 -1.50 15.44 -8.63
CA ASP A 99 -0.75 16.21 -9.62
C ASP A 99 0.13 15.32 -10.50
N ASN A 100 0.30 14.05 -10.13
CA ASN A 100 1.07 13.08 -10.91
C ASN A 100 0.26 12.53 -12.07
N ASN A 101 0.96 12.11 -13.11
CA ASN A 101 0.38 11.46 -14.28
C ASN A 101 0.89 10.03 -14.41
N PHE A 102 -0.01 9.08 -14.34
CA PHE A 102 0.29 7.66 -14.51
C PHE A 102 -0.18 7.19 -15.88
N LEU A 103 0.73 6.61 -16.64
CA LEU A 103 0.48 6.11 -17.98
C LEU A 103 0.80 4.62 -18.06
N LEU A 104 0.04 3.88 -18.86
CA LEU A 104 0.28 2.50 -19.22
C LEU A 104 0.35 2.41 -20.75
N ASP A 105 1.52 2.06 -21.28
CA ASP A 105 1.80 2.11 -22.73
C ASP A 105 1.43 3.46 -23.37
N GLY A 106 1.64 4.55 -22.63
CA GLY A 106 1.29 5.91 -23.06
C GLY A 106 -0.18 6.28 -22.95
N VAL A 107 -1.05 5.37 -22.50
CA VAL A 107 -2.48 5.63 -22.27
C VAL A 107 -2.71 6.05 -20.81
N ASP A 108 -3.67 6.94 -20.60
CA ASP A 108 -4.05 7.43 -19.27
C ASP A 108 -4.51 6.27 -18.36
N ASN A 109 -3.83 6.11 -17.22
CA ASN A 109 -4.07 5.11 -16.20
C ASN A 109 -4.37 5.75 -14.83
N ASN A 110 -4.88 6.98 -14.82
CA ASN A 110 -5.15 7.72 -13.59
C ASN A 110 -6.55 7.41 -13.05
N GLU A 111 -6.61 7.07 -11.77
CA GLU A 111 -7.84 7.00 -10.99
C GLU A 111 -8.09 8.35 -10.31
N PHE A 112 -9.19 9.03 -10.68
CA PHE A 112 -9.45 10.42 -10.28
C PHE A 112 -9.98 10.57 -8.85
N GLY A 113 -10.56 9.53 -8.27
CA GLY A 113 -11.15 9.61 -6.93
C GLY A 113 -10.11 9.59 -5.80
N GLN A 114 -8.98 8.94 -6.02
CA GLN A 114 -7.92 8.74 -5.01
C GLN A 114 -6.53 9.19 -5.47
N GLY A 115 -6.38 9.62 -6.72
CA GLY A 115 -5.08 10.01 -7.30
C GLY A 115 -4.11 8.82 -7.41
N THR A 116 -4.64 7.64 -7.72
CA THR A 116 -3.86 6.39 -7.87
C THR A 116 -3.93 5.89 -9.30
N VAL A 117 -3.57 4.64 -9.51
CA VAL A 117 -3.68 3.98 -10.82
C VAL A 117 -4.90 3.08 -10.92
N ILE A 118 -5.47 2.97 -12.12
CA ILE A 118 -6.60 2.08 -12.41
C ILE A 118 -6.10 0.64 -12.54
N VAL A 119 -5.07 0.43 -13.36
CA VAL A 119 -4.49 -0.89 -13.65
C VAL A 119 -3.08 -0.94 -13.10
N GLN A 120 -2.81 -1.97 -12.30
CA GLN A 120 -1.49 -2.26 -11.79
C GLN A 120 -1.02 -3.61 -12.34
N PRO A 121 -0.15 -3.63 -13.36
CA PRO A 121 0.39 -4.87 -13.90
C PRO A 121 1.33 -5.55 -12.89
N ALA A 122 1.54 -6.86 -13.08
CA ALA A 122 2.57 -7.57 -12.34
C ALA A 122 3.97 -7.02 -12.72
N PRO A 123 4.93 -6.91 -11.78
CA PRO A 123 6.30 -6.48 -12.10
C PRO A 123 6.93 -7.28 -13.24
N ASP A 124 6.64 -8.58 -13.32
CA ASP A 124 7.15 -9.46 -14.38
C ASP A 124 6.56 -9.18 -15.77
N ALA A 125 5.43 -8.49 -15.84
CA ALA A 125 4.81 -8.05 -17.09
C ALA A 125 5.37 -6.72 -17.60
N ILE A 126 6.15 -6.00 -16.77
CA ILE A 126 6.69 -4.69 -17.11
C ILE A 126 8.03 -4.87 -17.84
N GLN A 127 8.16 -4.22 -18.98
CA GLN A 127 9.41 -4.14 -19.73
C GLN A 127 10.27 -2.98 -19.23
N GLU A 128 9.65 -1.84 -18.97
CA GLU A 128 10.34 -0.61 -18.62
C GLU A 128 9.41 0.30 -17.82
N LEU A 129 9.95 0.99 -16.83
CA LEU A 129 9.31 2.06 -16.08
C LEU A 129 10.09 3.35 -16.31
N ARG A 130 9.45 4.37 -16.87
CA ARG A 130 10.01 5.71 -16.99
C ARG A 130 9.35 6.63 -15.98
N PHE A 131 10.16 7.24 -15.15
CA PHE A 131 9.73 8.22 -14.16
C PHE A 131 10.36 9.56 -14.47
N GLU A 132 9.56 10.57 -14.77
CA GLU A 132 10.00 11.95 -15.06
C GLU A 132 9.49 12.87 -13.96
N GLU A 133 10.42 13.64 -13.35
CA GLU A 133 10.15 14.41 -12.14
C GLU A 133 10.10 15.92 -12.42
N ASN A 134 10.84 16.37 -13.43
CA ASN A 134 10.96 17.79 -13.76
C ASN A 134 11.08 18.02 -15.27
N SER A 135 10.69 19.22 -15.69
CA SER A 135 10.79 19.66 -17.09
C SER A 135 10.12 18.70 -18.07
N MET A 136 9.01 18.10 -17.63
CA MET A 136 8.23 17.19 -18.46
C MET A 136 7.72 17.89 -19.70
N LYS A 137 7.53 17.14 -20.76
CA LYS A 137 6.93 17.66 -21.97
C LYS A 137 5.45 18.01 -21.71
N ALA A 138 4.95 19.04 -22.39
CA ALA A 138 3.58 19.51 -22.25
C ALA A 138 2.52 18.44 -22.58
N GLU A 139 2.89 17.42 -23.35
CA GLU A 139 2.02 16.29 -23.67
C GLU A 139 1.59 15.47 -22.45
N PHE A 140 2.34 15.50 -21.36
CA PHE A 140 2.02 14.76 -20.12
C PHE A 140 1.01 15.50 -19.21
N GLY A 141 0.71 16.77 -19.47
CA GLY A 141 -0.48 17.48 -19.04
C GLY A 141 -0.68 17.76 -17.56
N ARG A 142 0.19 17.29 -16.64
CA ARG A 142 0.08 17.50 -15.19
C ARG A 142 1.38 18.09 -14.63
N GLY A 143 1.27 18.81 -13.51
CA GLY A 143 2.41 19.57 -12.95
C GLY A 143 3.34 18.78 -12.03
N GLY A 144 2.96 17.57 -11.63
CA GLY A 144 3.74 16.73 -10.71
C GLY A 144 4.84 15.92 -11.40
N ALA A 145 4.80 14.62 -11.26
CA ALA A 145 5.63 13.67 -11.99
C ALA A 145 4.84 12.91 -13.04
N SER A 146 5.52 12.40 -14.04
CA SER A 146 4.96 11.44 -14.99
C SER A 146 5.61 10.08 -14.80
N MET A 147 4.79 9.05 -14.65
CA MET A 147 5.22 7.67 -14.57
C MET A 147 4.59 6.89 -15.73
N ASN A 148 5.41 6.49 -16.68
CA ASN A 148 4.96 5.67 -17.82
C ASN A 148 5.49 4.24 -17.67
N LEU A 149 4.55 3.31 -17.62
CA LEU A 149 4.80 1.87 -17.60
C LEU A 149 4.67 1.33 -19.01
N VAL A 150 5.65 0.57 -19.45
CA VAL A 150 5.61 -0.12 -20.73
C VAL A 150 5.54 -1.62 -20.46
N LEU A 151 4.53 -2.27 -21.01
CA LEU A 151 4.34 -3.70 -20.86
C LEU A 151 5.24 -4.49 -21.84
N LYS A 152 5.58 -5.71 -21.47
CA LYS A 152 6.20 -6.66 -22.37
C LYS A 152 5.27 -6.99 -23.52
N SER A 153 5.85 -7.34 -24.64
CA SER A 153 5.11 -7.80 -25.81
C SER A 153 5.57 -9.19 -26.23
N GLY A 154 4.74 -9.87 -27.02
CA GLY A 154 5.15 -11.10 -27.66
C GLY A 154 6.24 -10.85 -28.72
N THR A 155 7.11 -11.82 -28.91
CA THR A 155 8.20 -11.82 -29.90
C THR A 155 8.14 -13.05 -30.78
N ASN A 156 9.08 -13.19 -31.71
CA ASN A 156 9.20 -14.42 -32.53
C ASN A 156 9.63 -15.65 -31.71
N GLN A 157 10.10 -15.46 -30.50
CA GLN A 157 10.48 -16.51 -29.58
C GLN A 157 9.45 -16.66 -28.47
N LEU A 158 9.08 -17.89 -28.14
CA LEU A 158 8.26 -18.15 -26.97
C LEU A 158 9.07 -17.86 -25.73
N HIS A 159 8.52 -17.05 -24.83
CA HIS A 159 9.12 -16.69 -23.57
C HIS A 159 8.05 -16.58 -22.47
N GLY A 160 8.41 -16.87 -21.25
CA GLY A 160 7.49 -16.80 -20.13
C GLY A 160 8.13 -17.28 -18.83
N GLY A 161 7.37 -17.14 -17.77
CA GLY A 161 7.77 -17.58 -16.43
C GLY A 161 6.59 -17.73 -15.50
N ALA A 162 6.81 -18.43 -14.42
CA ALA A 162 5.86 -18.54 -13.31
C ALA A 162 6.61 -18.26 -12.01
N TYR A 163 5.91 -17.67 -11.03
CA TYR A 163 6.50 -17.29 -9.76
C TYR A 163 5.53 -17.49 -8.60
N GLU A 164 6.10 -17.68 -7.41
CA GLU A 164 5.37 -17.64 -6.15
C GLU A 164 6.24 -16.98 -5.07
N PHE A 165 5.64 -16.03 -4.35
CA PHE A 165 6.24 -15.34 -3.21
C PHE A 165 5.39 -15.59 -1.97
N ILE A 166 6.02 -16.14 -0.94
CA ILE A 166 5.37 -16.51 0.32
C ILE A 166 5.94 -15.64 1.44
N ARG A 167 5.05 -15.01 2.21
CA ARG A 167 5.38 -14.41 3.50
C ARG A 167 4.50 -15.02 4.56
N ASN A 168 5.10 -15.49 5.64
CA ASN A 168 4.42 -16.18 6.72
C ASN A 168 4.91 -15.70 8.08
N THR A 169 4.02 -15.63 9.06
CA THR A 169 4.31 -15.30 10.46
C THR A 169 5.50 -16.06 11.03
N VAL A 170 5.72 -17.31 10.61
CA VAL A 170 6.86 -18.12 11.09
C VAL A 170 8.21 -17.48 10.75
N LEU A 171 8.28 -16.80 9.61
CA LEU A 171 9.48 -16.12 9.11
C LEU A 171 9.56 -14.65 9.51
N ASP A 172 8.46 -14.07 10.03
CA ASP A 172 8.40 -12.68 10.43
C ASP A 172 8.84 -12.47 11.90
N ALA A 173 9.44 -11.35 12.18
CA ALA A 173 9.65 -10.88 13.54
C ALA A 173 8.36 -10.29 14.12
N ARG A 174 8.28 -10.20 15.45
CA ARG A 174 7.23 -9.47 16.16
C ARG A 174 7.47 -7.96 15.98
N ASN A 175 6.42 -7.21 15.70
CA ASN A 175 6.51 -5.76 15.72
C ASN A 175 6.83 -5.27 17.15
N PHE A 176 7.56 -4.18 17.27
CA PHE A 176 8.05 -3.67 18.57
C PHE A 176 6.93 -3.42 19.57
N PHE A 177 5.81 -2.85 19.12
CA PHE A 177 4.67 -2.51 19.97
C PHE A 177 3.65 -3.63 20.16
N ASP A 178 3.77 -4.74 19.45
CA ASP A 178 2.83 -5.85 19.60
C ASP A 178 3.17 -6.70 20.82
N VAL A 179 2.16 -7.12 21.58
CA VAL A 179 2.31 -8.06 22.71
C VAL A 179 2.73 -9.44 22.21
N SER A 180 2.18 -9.87 21.10
CA SER A 180 2.49 -11.13 20.45
C SER A 180 2.59 -10.94 18.94
N ARG A 181 3.22 -11.91 18.26
CA ARG A 181 3.32 -11.89 16.81
C ARG A 181 1.94 -12.18 16.18
N PRO A 182 1.32 -11.22 15.49
CA PRO A 182 0.02 -11.46 14.85
C PRO A 182 0.15 -12.48 13.71
N PRO A 183 -0.86 -13.31 13.48
CA PRO A 183 -0.85 -14.22 12.35
C PRO A 183 -0.89 -13.45 11.04
N PHE A 184 0.04 -13.76 10.15
CA PHE A 184 0.14 -13.17 8.83
C PHE A 184 0.53 -14.22 7.80
N GLN A 185 -0.22 -14.31 6.72
CA GLN A 185 0.09 -15.15 5.56
C GLN A 185 -0.21 -14.37 4.30
N ARG A 186 0.77 -14.26 3.42
CA ARG A 186 0.61 -13.67 2.10
C ARG A 186 1.21 -14.62 1.08
N ASN A 187 0.38 -15.02 0.11
CA ASN A 187 0.79 -15.78 -1.05
C ASN A 187 0.54 -14.90 -2.28
N GLN A 188 1.57 -14.66 -3.05
CA GLN A 188 1.50 -13.90 -4.28
C GLN A 188 2.11 -14.74 -5.40
N PHE A 189 1.28 -15.15 -6.34
CA PHE A 189 1.64 -16.07 -7.40
C PHE A 189 1.17 -15.57 -8.75
N GLY A 190 1.85 -15.99 -9.81
CA GLY A 190 1.49 -15.58 -11.13
C GLY A 190 2.32 -16.27 -12.20
N PHE A 191 1.98 -15.95 -13.43
CA PHE A 191 2.72 -16.35 -14.61
C PHE A 191 2.58 -15.30 -15.70
N PHE A 192 3.53 -15.29 -16.62
CA PHE A 192 3.46 -14.50 -17.83
C PHE A 192 3.93 -15.36 -19.02
N LEU A 193 3.38 -15.11 -20.19
CA LEU A 193 3.69 -15.83 -21.42
C LEU A 193 3.57 -14.90 -22.62
N GLY A 194 4.58 -14.92 -23.47
CA GLY A 194 4.61 -14.17 -24.72
C GLY A 194 5.17 -14.99 -25.86
N GLY A 195 4.70 -14.70 -27.07
CA GLY A 195 5.20 -15.40 -28.27
C GLY A 195 4.44 -15.05 -29.55
N PRO A 196 4.78 -15.69 -30.68
CA PRO A 196 4.14 -15.43 -31.94
C PRO A 196 2.87 -16.30 -32.11
N ILE A 197 1.75 -15.68 -32.47
CA ILE A 197 0.62 -16.39 -33.08
C ILE A 197 0.99 -16.75 -34.53
N LYS A 198 1.58 -15.78 -35.23
CA LYS A 198 2.14 -15.97 -36.54
C LYS A 198 3.52 -15.30 -36.59
N LYS A 199 4.57 -16.07 -36.90
CA LYS A 199 5.93 -15.55 -36.95
C LYS A 199 6.02 -14.33 -37.86
N ASP A 200 6.78 -13.34 -37.44
CA ASP A 200 7.07 -12.08 -38.13
C ASP A 200 5.85 -11.18 -38.40
N ARG A 201 4.65 -11.52 -37.83
CA ARG A 201 3.42 -10.77 -38.11
C ARG A 201 2.56 -10.47 -36.87
N THR A 202 2.23 -11.51 -36.09
CA THR A 202 1.24 -11.37 -35.01
C THR A 202 1.77 -12.00 -33.76
N PHE A 203 1.80 -11.22 -32.69
CA PHE A 203 2.32 -11.62 -31.40
C PHE A 203 1.24 -11.50 -30.35
N ILE A 204 1.41 -12.25 -29.28
CA ILE A 204 0.57 -12.17 -28.08
C ILE A 204 1.46 -12.15 -26.84
N PHE A 205 1.04 -11.40 -25.85
CA PHE A 205 1.58 -11.45 -24.49
C PHE A 205 0.41 -11.40 -23.52
N GLY A 206 0.52 -12.10 -22.41
CA GLY A 206 -0.46 -12.08 -21.33
C GLY A 206 0.20 -12.44 -20.01
N ASP A 207 -0.36 -11.90 -18.92
CA ASP A 207 0.06 -12.20 -17.56
C ASP A 207 -1.15 -12.42 -16.64
N TYR A 208 -0.89 -13.10 -15.55
CA TYR A 208 -1.83 -13.27 -14.44
C TYR A 208 -1.09 -13.18 -13.12
N GLN A 209 -1.64 -12.41 -12.17
CA GLN A 209 -1.17 -12.37 -10.79
C GLN A 209 -2.34 -12.51 -9.83
N GLY A 210 -2.19 -13.42 -8.86
CA GLY A 210 -3.08 -13.57 -7.73
C GLY A 210 -2.37 -13.23 -6.42
N THR A 211 -3.07 -12.53 -5.51
CA THR A 211 -2.56 -12.26 -4.17
C THR A 211 -3.62 -12.67 -3.15
N GLN A 212 -3.23 -13.54 -2.21
CA GLN A 212 -4.07 -13.93 -1.08
C GLN A 212 -3.40 -13.48 0.22
N ILE A 213 -4.11 -12.69 1.01
CA ILE A 213 -3.63 -12.19 2.30
C ILE A 213 -4.56 -12.68 3.40
N ARG A 214 -3.96 -13.26 4.43
CA ARG A 214 -4.63 -13.60 5.69
C ARG A 214 -3.87 -12.90 6.80
N GLN A 215 -4.45 -11.85 7.34
CA GLN A 215 -3.81 -10.99 8.32
C GLN A 215 -4.63 -10.97 9.61
N GLY A 216 -3.97 -11.23 10.72
CA GLY A 216 -4.53 -10.94 12.03
C GLY A 216 -4.35 -9.46 12.35
N LEU A 217 -5.41 -8.82 12.80
CA LEU A 217 -5.35 -7.47 13.33
C LEU A 217 -5.36 -7.52 14.85
N THR A 218 -4.39 -6.86 15.47
CA THR A 218 -4.37 -6.74 16.92
C THR A 218 -5.26 -5.59 17.34
N PHE A 219 -6.36 -5.90 18.03
CA PHE A 219 -7.19 -4.90 18.68
C PHE A 219 -6.97 -4.97 20.18
N ILE A 220 -6.61 -3.82 20.76
CA ILE A 220 -6.54 -3.64 22.20
C ILE A 220 -7.69 -2.71 22.61
N SER A 221 -8.51 -3.17 23.51
CA SER A 221 -9.66 -2.43 24.00
C SER A 221 -9.81 -2.56 25.53
N THR A 222 -10.68 -1.75 26.08
CA THR A 222 -11.08 -1.86 27.50
C THR A 222 -12.42 -2.57 27.57
N VAL A 223 -12.50 -3.61 28.37
CA VAL A 223 -13.75 -4.33 28.67
C VAL A 223 -13.99 -4.34 30.18
N PRO A 224 -15.25 -4.40 30.62
CA PRO A 224 -15.57 -4.44 32.04
C PRO A 224 -14.95 -5.65 32.74
N THR A 225 -14.37 -5.40 33.94
CA THR A 225 -13.83 -6.46 34.79
C THR A 225 -14.96 -7.33 35.37
N ALA A 226 -14.61 -8.43 36.01
CA ALA A 226 -15.59 -9.28 36.67
C ALA A 226 -16.33 -8.57 37.81
N LEU A 227 -15.64 -7.68 38.53
CA LEU A 227 -16.22 -6.88 39.61
C LEU A 227 -17.12 -5.76 39.07
N GLU A 228 -16.66 -5.04 38.05
CA GLU A 228 -17.47 -4.00 37.39
C GLU A 228 -18.79 -4.55 36.84
N ARG A 229 -18.81 -5.77 36.32
CA ARG A 229 -20.03 -6.46 35.83
C ARG A 229 -21.02 -6.72 36.95
N GLN A 230 -20.56 -6.86 38.18
CA GLN A 230 -21.40 -7.05 39.37
C GLN A 230 -21.80 -5.68 39.99
N GLY A 231 -21.35 -4.57 39.41
CA GLY A 231 -21.58 -3.24 39.94
C GLY A 231 -20.59 -2.83 41.02
N ASP A 232 -19.50 -3.57 41.18
CA ASP A 232 -18.42 -3.25 42.12
C ASP A 232 -17.27 -2.54 41.36
N PHE A 233 -17.08 -1.26 41.69
CA PHE A 233 -16.05 -0.41 41.10
C PHE A 233 -14.92 -0.12 42.12
N SER A 234 -14.73 -0.99 43.09
CA SER A 234 -13.68 -0.87 44.12
C SER A 234 -12.27 -0.81 43.49
N GLU A 235 -12.04 -1.52 42.37
CA GLU A 235 -10.77 -1.49 41.65
C GLU A 235 -10.44 -0.11 41.08
N LEU A 236 -11.44 0.68 40.72
CA LEU A 236 -11.27 2.04 40.21
C LEU A 236 -11.16 3.08 41.35
N GLY A 237 -11.62 2.74 42.56
CA GLY A 237 -11.63 3.64 43.68
C GLY A 237 -12.52 4.90 43.49
N THR A 238 -13.44 4.86 42.52
CA THR A 238 -14.25 6.02 42.11
C THR A 238 -15.63 5.96 42.75
N THR A 239 -16.06 7.04 43.40
CA THR A 239 -17.42 7.18 43.93
C THR A 239 -18.45 7.20 42.81
N ILE A 240 -19.48 6.38 42.94
CA ILE A 240 -20.58 6.29 41.96
C ILE A 240 -21.75 7.15 42.44
N TYR A 241 -22.18 8.08 41.59
CA TYR A 241 -23.29 8.99 41.86
C TYR A 241 -24.55 8.54 41.11
N ASP A 242 -25.72 8.80 41.74
CA ASP A 242 -27.03 8.52 41.14
C ASP A 242 -27.40 9.61 40.11
N PRO A 243 -27.47 9.31 38.81
CA PRO A 243 -27.82 10.30 37.80
C PRO A 243 -29.25 10.87 37.94
N TYR A 244 -30.15 10.14 38.58
CA TYR A 244 -31.54 10.60 38.82
C TYR A 244 -31.66 11.64 39.93
N THR A 245 -30.61 11.86 40.70
CA THR A 245 -30.59 12.88 41.79
C THR A 245 -29.88 14.16 41.37
N THR A 246 -29.62 14.36 40.08
CA THR A 246 -28.95 15.56 39.59
C THR A 246 -29.76 16.80 39.90
N ASN A 247 -29.18 17.72 40.67
CA ASN A 247 -29.77 19.05 40.90
C ASN A 247 -29.59 19.90 39.61
N PRO A 248 -30.69 20.33 38.96
CA PRO A 248 -30.60 21.05 37.71
C PRO A 248 -29.93 22.43 37.83
N ALA A 249 -29.87 23.00 39.01
CA ALA A 249 -29.28 24.32 39.27
C ALA A 249 -27.75 24.24 39.55
N THR A 250 -27.30 23.18 40.26
CA THR A 250 -25.89 23.06 40.71
C THR A 250 -25.14 21.95 40.00
N GLY A 251 -25.83 21.01 39.34
CA GLY A 251 -25.23 19.80 38.75
C GLY A 251 -24.81 18.75 39.76
N GLU A 252 -25.01 18.99 41.06
CA GLU A 252 -24.64 18.05 42.13
C GLU A 252 -25.50 16.80 42.11
N ARG A 253 -24.92 15.67 42.51
CA ARG A 253 -25.55 14.34 42.56
C ARG A 253 -25.31 13.68 43.90
N GLN A 254 -26.26 12.90 44.35
CA GLN A 254 -26.10 12.08 45.56
C GLN A 254 -25.33 10.78 45.23
N VAL A 255 -24.60 10.28 46.19
CA VAL A 255 -23.91 8.97 46.08
C VAL A 255 -24.97 7.87 46.00
N ILE A 256 -24.82 6.96 45.04
CA ILE A 256 -25.80 5.89 44.77
C ILE A 256 -25.94 4.93 45.96
N ASN A 257 -24.84 4.72 46.68
CA ASN A 257 -24.78 3.87 47.88
C ASN A 257 -23.94 4.55 48.97
N PRO A 258 -24.57 5.26 49.90
CA PRO A 258 -23.85 5.97 50.96
C PRO A 258 -23.04 5.05 51.89
N SER A 259 -23.43 3.79 52.03
CA SER A 259 -22.72 2.81 52.87
C SER A 259 -21.48 2.22 52.19
N ASN A 260 -21.47 2.19 50.89
CA ASN A 260 -20.31 1.77 50.09
C ASN A 260 -20.30 2.53 48.74
N PRO A 261 -19.62 3.68 48.67
CA PRO A 261 -19.74 4.61 47.55
C PRO A 261 -19.22 4.10 46.22
N VAL A 262 -18.49 2.99 46.22
CA VAL A 262 -17.90 2.38 45.01
C VAL A 262 -18.71 1.19 44.47
N VAL A 263 -19.83 0.83 45.13
CA VAL A 263 -20.65 -0.32 44.77
C VAL A 263 -22.09 0.08 44.44
N ILE A 264 -22.59 -0.32 43.29
CA ILE A 264 -24.01 -0.16 42.93
C ILE A 264 -24.82 -1.27 43.61
N PRO A 265 -25.85 -0.93 44.41
CA PRO A 265 -26.70 -1.97 45.02
C PRO A 265 -27.37 -2.84 43.96
N GLN A 266 -27.40 -4.15 44.16
CA GLN A 266 -27.96 -5.12 43.24
C GLN A 266 -29.38 -4.79 42.76
N LYS A 267 -30.23 -4.28 43.62
CA LYS A 267 -31.59 -3.81 43.30
C LYS A 267 -31.66 -2.66 42.31
N ARG A 268 -30.53 -1.98 42.08
CA ARG A 268 -30.38 -0.85 41.14
C ARG A 268 -29.81 -1.30 39.81
N ILE A 269 -29.31 -2.50 39.69
CA ILE A 269 -28.77 -3.05 38.47
C ILE A 269 -29.92 -3.52 37.57
N ASN A 270 -30.05 -2.95 36.40
CA ASN A 270 -31.05 -3.31 35.42
C ASN A 270 -30.68 -4.62 34.72
N ALA A 271 -31.62 -5.55 34.63
CA ALA A 271 -31.40 -6.87 34.01
C ALA A 271 -30.99 -6.76 32.52
N VAL A 272 -31.55 -5.79 31.78
CA VAL A 272 -31.19 -5.58 30.39
C VAL A 272 -29.75 -5.04 30.30
N GLY A 273 -29.38 -4.09 31.16
CA GLY A 273 -28.01 -3.59 31.24
C GLY A 273 -27.01 -4.69 31.59
N GLN A 274 -27.37 -5.57 32.52
CA GLN A 274 -26.56 -6.73 32.90
C GLN A 274 -26.35 -7.68 31.71
N ASN A 275 -27.40 -7.95 30.95
CA ASN A 275 -27.30 -8.80 29.77
C ASN A 275 -26.39 -8.15 28.69
N VAL A 276 -26.46 -6.85 28.48
CA VAL A 276 -25.57 -6.12 27.56
C VAL A 276 -24.11 -6.20 28.00
N VAL A 277 -23.84 -5.98 29.28
CA VAL A 277 -22.47 -6.06 29.82
C VAL A 277 -21.89 -7.47 29.68
N ASN A 278 -22.72 -8.50 29.84
CA ASN A 278 -22.32 -9.90 29.74
C ASN A 278 -22.01 -10.36 28.29
N VAL A 279 -22.39 -9.58 27.26
CA VAL A 279 -21.99 -9.85 25.86
C VAL A 279 -20.49 -9.59 25.65
N PHE A 280 -19.91 -8.65 26.39
CA PHE A 280 -18.47 -8.42 26.29
C PHE A 280 -17.66 -9.57 26.87
N PRO A 281 -16.49 -9.91 26.28
CA PRO A 281 -15.59 -10.90 26.86
C PRO A 281 -15.00 -10.42 28.19
N LEU A 282 -14.50 -11.33 29.01
CA LEU A 282 -13.71 -10.97 30.19
C LEU A 282 -12.31 -10.45 29.78
N PRO A 283 -11.68 -9.60 30.62
CA PRO A 283 -10.30 -9.21 30.40
C PRO A 283 -9.36 -10.39 30.24
N ASN A 284 -8.41 -10.30 29.30
CA ASN A 284 -7.34 -11.29 29.10
C ASN A 284 -5.93 -10.68 29.22
N LEU A 285 -5.87 -9.39 29.55
CA LEU A 285 -4.66 -8.67 29.93
C LEU A 285 -4.83 -8.07 31.31
N PRO A 286 -3.73 -7.86 32.06
CA PRO A 286 -3.78 -7.20 33.37
C PRO A 286 -4.13 -5.71 33.25
N GLY A 287 -4.78 -5.17 34.27
CA GLY A 287 -5.12 -3.74 34.37
C GLY A 287 -6.60 -3.45 34.15
N LEU A 288 -6.99 -2.20 34.38
CA LEU A 288 -8.37 -1.71 34.27
C LEU A 288 -8.67 -1.07 32.92
N THR A 289 -7.62 -0.66 32.19
CA THR A 289 -7.70 -0.08 30.85
C THR A 289 -6.83 -0.91 29.91
N TYR A 290 -7.22 -0.96 28.62
CA TYR A 290 -6.51 -1.77 27.61
C TYR A 290 -6.32 -3.22 28.04
N ASN A 291 -7.32 -3.77 28.72
CA ASN A 291 -7.29 -5.06 29.42
C ASN A 291 -7.79 -6.23 28.56
N PHE A 292 -8.10 -5.98 27.30
CA PHE A 292 -8.55 -7.01 26.37
C PHE A 292 -7.83 -6.91 25.03
N LEU A 293 -7.22 -8.03 24.63
CA LEU A 293 -6.54 -8.19 23.36
C LEU A 293 -7.30 -9.19 22.49
N LEU A 294 -7.61 -8.80 21.28
CA LEU A 294 -8.22 -9.65 20.27
C LEU A 294 -7.36 -9.68 19.01
N ASN A 295 -7.04 -10.88 18.53
CA ASN A 295 -6.31 -11.09 17.27
C ASN A 295 -7.15 -11.93 16.30
N PRO A 296 -8.23 -11.41 15.74
CA PRO A 296 -9.01 -12.14 14.76
C PRO A 296 -8.17 -12.37 13.48
N LYS A 297 -8.33 -13.53 12.85
CA LYS A 297 -7.81 -13.79 11.51
C LYS A 297 -8.79 -13.22 10.51
N ALA A 298 -8.45 -12.11 9.87
CA ALA A 298 -9.16 -11.65 8.68
C ALA A 298 -8.71 -12.48 7.47
N VAL A 299 -9.66 -12.94 6.69
CA VAL A 299 -9.42 -13.57 5.38
C VAL A 299 -9.89 -12.57 4.33
N THR A 300 -8.97 -12.12 3.50
CA THR A 300 -9.26 -11.30 2.32
C THR A 300 -8.75 -11.99 1.07
#